data_da67e4de8454d405a2249e2effdbabdc
#
_entry.id   da67e4de8454d405a2249e2effdbabdc
#
_cell.length_a   1.000
_cell.length_b   1.000
_cell.length_c   1.000
_cell.angle_alpha   90.00
_cell.angle_beta   90.00
_cell.angle_gamma   90.00
#
_symmetry.space_group_name_H-M   'P 1'
#
loop_
_entity.id
_entity.type
_entity.pdbx_description
1 polymer ?
#
loop_
_entity_poly.entity_id
_entity_poly.type
_entity_poly.pdbx_seq_one_letter_code
_entity_poly.pdbx_strand_id
1 'polypeptide(L)'
;MTVTNDIKYIGVNDHEIDLFEGQYIVPNGMAYNSYVIMDEKIAVMDTVDQNFTDEWFAKLETELAGRTPDYIVVQHMEPDHSANLANFMEKYPTATVVATAAAFNMMKNFFGKDYADRRMMVKEGDTLSLGKHELTFVMAPMVHWPEVMVTYDSTDKVLFSADGFGKFGALDVEEDWACEARRYYIGIVGKFGAQVQALLKKAAGLDIQIICPLHGPVLTENLGYYIGLYDTWSSYGVETDGVVIAYTSVYGHTKEAAELLAKKLTEKGCPKVAVNDLARCDMAEAVEDAFRYGKLVLATTTYNGDIFPFMREFINHLTERNFQNRTIGLIENGAWVPMAAKVMKGMFENSKNLTFTDTTVQIKAALNDASLAQIDALADELCK
;
A
#
# COMPACT_ATOMS: atom_id res chain seq x y z
N MET A 1 -6.89 23.79 -2.49
CA MET A 1 -8.14 23.11 -2.96
C MET A 1 -9.13 23.07 -1.81
N THR A 2 -10.43 23.26 -2.05
CA THR A 2 -11.48 23.21 -1.04
C THR A 2 -12.09 21.81 -1.01
N VAL A 3 -12.12 21.15 0.15
CA VAL A 3 -12.77 19.84 0.37
C VAL A 3 -14.26 20.06 0.63
N THR A 4 -14.56 20.87 1.64
CA THR A 4 -15.90 21.39 1.94
C THR A 4 -15.83 22.90 2.17
N ASN A 5 -16.92 23.53 2.58
CA ASN A 5 -16.87 24.98 2.88
C ASN A 5 -15.87 25.31 4.00
N ASP A 6 -15.74 24.45 4.97
CA ASP A 6 -14.95 24.67 6.19
C ASP A 6 -13.64 23.87 6.21
N ILE A 7 -13.52 22.81 5.38
CA ILE A 7 -12.34 21.95 5.31
C ILE A 7 -11.52 22.30 4.07
N LYS A 8 -10.26 22.68 4.26
CA LYS A 8 -9.34 23.08 3.20
C LYS A 8 -8.15 22.13 3.13
N TYR A 9 -7.74 21.81 1.91
CA TYR A 9 -6.51 21.08 1.62
C TYR A 9 -5.33 22.03 1.63
N ILE A 10 -4.31 21.71 2.40
CA ILE A 10 -3.07 22.47 2.55
C ILE A 10 -1.81 21.61 2.31
N GLY A 11 -1.97 20.42 1.72
CA GLY A 11 -0.86 19.52 1.40
C GLY A 11 0.00 19.99 0.23
N VAL A 12 1.02 19.18 -0.12
CA VAL A 12 2.06 19.50 -1.11
C VAL A 12 2.27 18.33 -2.06
N ASN A 13 2.88 18.60 -3.23
CA ASN A 13 3.34 17.61 -4.17
C ASN A 13 4.87 17.59 -4.20
N ASP A 14 5.45 16.40 -4.12
CA ASP A 14 6.88 16.15 -4.25
C ASP A 14 7.17 15.52 -5.61
N HIS A 15 7.81 16.25 -6.50
CA HIS A 15 8.24 15.79 -7.82
C HIS A 15 9.72 15.41 -7.88
N GLU A 16 10.46 15.62 -6.78
CA GLU A 16 11.90 15.38 -6.71
C GLU A 16 12.23 14.00 -6.10
N ILE A 17 11.27 13.39 -5.41
CA ILE A 17 11.46 12.07 -4.82
C ILE A 17 11.52 11.01 -5.93
N ASP A 18 12.56 10.15 -5.89
CA ASP A 18 12.70 9.01 -6.80
C ASP A 18 12.30 7.67 -6.16
N LEU A 19 12.49 7.54 -4.84
CA LEU A 19 12.17 6.34 -4.07
C LEU A 19 11.38 6.69 -2.80
N PHE A 20 10.11 6.32 -2.74
CA PHE A 20 9.32 6.41 -1.51
C PHE A 20 9.77 5.31 -0.53
N GLU A 21 9.89 5.64 0.76
CA GLU A 21 10.50 4.79 1.81
C GLU A 21 11.87 4.21 1.42
N GLY A 22 12.58 4.85 0.48
CA GLY A 22 13.88 4.38 -0.02
C GLY A 22 13.83 3.08 -0.84
N GLN A 23 12.65 2.60 -1.25
CA GLN A 23 12.49 1.33 -1.96
C GLN A 23 11.47 1.35 -3.11
N TYR A 24 10.42 2.15 -3.05
CA TYR A 24 9.37 2.17 -4.07
C TYR A 24 9.65 3.24 -5.12
N ILE A 25 9.84 2.83 -6.36
CA ILE A 25 10.03 3.76 -7.49
C ILE A 25 8.74 4.56 -7.69
N VAL A 26 8.82 5.89 -7.63
CA VAL A 26 7.68 6.80 -7.78
C VAL A 26 7.92 7.82 -8.89
N PRO A 27 7.80 7.41 -10.16
CA PRO A 27 8.15 8.26 -11.31
C PRO A 27 7.23 9.49 -11.44
N ASN A 28 6.06 9.44 -10.84
CA ASN A 28 5.07 10.52 -10.80
C ASN A 28 5.10 11.29 -9.47
N GLY A 29 6.20 11.16 -8.70
CA GLY A 29 6.35 11.83 -7.42
C GLY A 29 5.43 11.30 -6.32
N MET A 30 5.17 12.14 -5.32
CA MET A 30 4.32 11.81 -4.18
C MET A 30 3.51 13.04 -3.74
N ALA A 31 2.33 12.81 -3.17
CA ALA A 31 1.58 13.86 -2.47
C ALA A 31 1.66 13.62 -0.97
N TYR A 32 1.94 14.68 -0.20
CA TYR A 32 1.83 14.66 1.26
C TYR A 32 0.65 15.56 1.64
N ASN A 33 -0.43 14.94 2.11
CA ASN A 33 -1.68 15.63 2.36
C ASN A 33 -1.77 16.11 3.80
N SER A 34 -2.25 17.32 3.96
CA SER A 34 -2.63 17.92 5.23
C SER A 34 -3.87 18.76 5.02
N TYR A 35 -4.68 18.90 6.06
CA TYR A 35 -5.95 19.62 5.97
C TYR A 35 -6.11 20.57 7.14
N VAL A 36 -6.94 21.60 6.98
CA VAL A 36 -7.34 22.48 8.06
C VAL A 36 -8.86 22.61 8.10
N ILE A 37 -9.43 22.45 9.29
CA ILE A 37 -10.84 22.62 9.57
C ILE A 37 -11.03 24.01 10.20
N MET A 38 -11.73 24.89 9.49
CA MET A 38 -11.96 26.27 9.86
C MET A 38 -13.33 26.39 10.56
N ASP A 39 -13.32 26.40 11.89
CA ASP A 39 -14.51 26.49 12.71
C ASP A 39 -14.34 27.55 13.84
N GLU A 40 -15.14 27.53 14.89
CA GLU A 40 -14.95 28.34 16.10
C GLU A 40 -13.56 28.08 16.66
N LYS A 41 -13.19 26.78 16.79
CA LYS A 41 -11.83 26.31 17.02
C LYS A 41 -11.27 25.70 15.75
N ILE A 42 -10.01 25.95 15.48
CA ILE A 42 -9.33 25.49 14.26
C ILE A 42 -8.53 24.24 14.57
N ALA A 43 -8.71 23.19 13.77
CA ALA A 43 -7.90 21.99 13.84
C ALA A 43 -7.12 21.80 12.52
N VAL A 44 -5.79 21.58 12.64
CA VAL A 44 -4.94 21.12 11.54
C VAL A 44 -4.82 19.60 11.62
N MET A 45 -4.96 18.92 10.49
CA MET A 45 -4.92 17.45 10.39
C MET A 45 -3.58 17.06 9.75
N ASP A 46 -2.69 16.50 10.56
CA ASP A 46 -1.32 16.10 10.22
C ASP A 46 -0.48 17.23 9.60
N THR A 47 0.78 16.96 9.31
CA THR A 47 1.69 17.87 8.62
C THR A 47 2.16 17.26 7.32
N VAL A 48 3.30 17.71 6.79
CA VAL A 48 3.92 17.20 5.56
C VAL A 48 5.40 16.95 5.78
N ASP A 49 6.08 16.35 4.79
CA ASP A 49 7.52 16.13 4.79
C ASP A 49 8.30 17.43 5.04
N GLN A 50 9.44 17.32 5.71
CA GLN A 50 10.28 18.46 6.13
C GLN A 50 10.78 19.33 4.97
N ASN A 51 10.93 18.77 3.77
CA ASN A 51 11.40 19.52 2.61
C ASN A 51 10.38 20.56 2.14
N PHE A 52 9.13 20.44 2.55
CA PHE A 52 8.02 21.31 2.16
C PHE A 52 7.51 22.22 3.30
N THR A 53 8.31 22.40 4.35
CA THR A 53 7.96 23.19 5.53
C THR A 53 7.42 24.59 5.18
N ASP A 54 8.15 25.34 4.35
CA ASP A 54 7.81 26.73 4.01
C ASP A 54 6.54 26.80 3.15
N GLU A 55 6.39 25.88 2.18
CA GLU A 55 5.22 25.81 1.31
C GLU A 55 3.96 25.48 2.12
N TRP A 56 4.06 24.47 2.98
CA TRP A 56 2.96 24.04 3.84
C TRP A 56 2.50 25.16 4.79
N PHE A 57 3.44 25.84 5.47
CA PHE A 57 3.09 26.97 6.34
C PHE A 57 2.47 28.13 5.56
N ALA A 58 2.95 28.45 4.37
CA ALA A 58 2.37 29.50 3.53
C ALA A 58 0.90 29.20 3.16
N LYS A 59 0.60 27.92 2.83
CA LYS A 59 -0.77 27.48 2.57
C LYS A 59 -1.64 27.54 3.83
N LEU A 60 -1.13 27.04 4.96
CA LEU A 60 -1.83 27.09 6.24
C LEU A 60 -2.13 28.54 6.64
N GLU A 61 -1.16 29.45 6.59
CA GLU A 61 -1.35 30.86 6.95
C GLU A 61 -2.38 31.55 6.05
N THR A 62 -2.40 31.21 4.77
CA THR A 62 -3.40 31.73 3.84
C THR A 62 -4.81 31.36 4.27
N GLU A 63 -5.05 30.08 4.62
CA GLU A 63 -6.37 29.63 5.05
C GLU A 63 -6.73 30.15 6.46
N LEU A 64 -5.75 30.28 7.36
CA LEU A 64 -5.98 30.84 8.70
C LEU A 64 -6.43 32.31 8.66
N ALA A 65 -6.04 33.07 7.64
CA ALA A 65 -6.41 34.47 7.46
C ALA A 65 -6.19 35.35 8.73
N GLY A 66 -5.08 35.14 9.44
CA GLY A 66 -4.72 35.81 10.67
C GLY A 66 -5.26 35.19 11.96
N ARG A 67 -6.05 34.15 11.89
CA ARG A 67 -6.46 33.36 13.06
C ARG A 67 -5.32 32.41 13.50
N THR A 68 -5.42 31.86 14.69
CA THR A 68 -4.46 30.91 15.26
C THR A 68 -5.12 29.55 15.42
N PRO A 69 -4.46 28.43 15.02
CA PRO A 69 -5.01 27.11 15.23
C PRO A 69 -5.04 26.76 16.73
N ASP A 70 -6.13 26.08 17.14
CA ASP A 70 -6.32 25.58 18.49
C ASP A 70 -5.73 24.17 18.67
N TYR A 71 -5.80 23.35 17.60
CA TYR A 71 -5.38 21.96 17.64
C TYR A 71 -4.55 21.58 16.42
N ILE A 72 -3.63 20.64 16.66
CA ILE A 72 -3.07 19.79 15.61
C ILE A 72 -3.39 18.34 15.96
N VAL A 73 -4.11 17.66 15.08
CA VAL A 73 -4.45 16.24 15.19
C VAL A 73 -3.39 15.46 14.43
N VAL A 74 -2.68 14.58 15.14
CA VAL A 74 -1.65 13.72 14.55
C VAL A 74 -2.19 12.30 14.49
N GLN A 75 -2.58 11.89 13.28
CA GLN A 75 -3.12 10.57 13.01
C GLN A 75 -2.01 9.54 12.81
N HIS A 76 -0.87 9.99 12.24
CA HIS A 76 0.26 9.14 11.90
C HIS A 76 1.59 9.84 12.17
N MET A 77 2.57 9.09 12.68
CA MET A 77 3.86 9.62 13.13
C MET A 77 4.99 9.43 12.12
N GLU A 78 4.72 8.87 10.94
CA GLU A 78 5.72 8.79 9.90
C GLU A 78 6.22 10.19 9.52
N PRO A 79 7.53 10.37 9.28
CA PRO A 79 8.11 11.71 9.10
C PRO A 79 7.49 12.54 7.97
N ASP A 80 7.00 11.91 6.91
CA ASP A 80 6.33 12.60 5.80
C ASP A 80 4.95 13.21 6.17
N HIS A 81 4.44 12.87 7.37
CA HIS A 81 3.21 13.45 7.94
C HIS A 81 3.44 14.16 9.27
N SER A 82 4.60 13.94 9.92
CA SER A 82 4.84 14.45 11.28
C SER A 82 6.07 15.37 11.40
N ALA A 83 6.94 15.45 10.39
CA ALA A 83 8.21 16.16 10.50
C ALA A 83 8.06 17.63 10.89
N ASN A 84 6.96 18.27 10.50
CA ASN A 84 6.70 19.67 10.83
C ASN A 84 5.97 19.91 12.15
N LEU A 85 5.67 18.85 12.92
CA LEU A 85 4.98 19.00 14.20
C LEU A 85 5.74 19.91 15.18
N ALA A 86 7.06 19.73 15.30
CA ALA A 86 7.85 20.57 16.21
C ALA A 86 7.84 22.04 15.79
N ASN A 87 7.97 22.32 14.48
CA ASN A 87 7.91 23.67 13.91
C ASN A 87 6.52 24.30 14.13
N PHE A 88 5.45 23.52 13.95
CA PHE A 88 4.09 23.96 14.20
C PHE A 88 3.87 24.36 15.67
N MET A 89 4.32 23.50 16.58
CA MET A 89 4.16 23.74 18.03
C MET A 89 5.01 24.88 18.57
N GLU A 90 6.11 25.23 17.90
CA GLU A 90 6.90 26.42 18.20
C GLU A 90 6.20 27.69 17.69
N LYS A 91 5.70 27.64 16.45
CA LYS A 91 5.01 28.77 15.80
C LYS A 91 3.67 29.10 16.46
N TYR A 92 2.94 28.09 16.92
CA TYR A 92 1.63 28.25 17.57
C TYR A 92 1.67 27.75 19.02
N PRO A 93 2.21 28.56 19.95
CA PRO A 93 2.48 28.12 21.32
C PRO A 93 1.23 27.86 22.16
N THR A 94 0.05 28.25 21.69
CA THR A 94 -1.24 28.00 22.35
C THR A 94 -1.95 26.74 21.83
N ALA A 95 -1.47 26.17 20.72
CA ALA A 95 -2.08 24.98 20.12
C ALA A 95 -1.86 23.73 20.99
N THR A 96 -2.84 22.84 20.95
CA THR A 96 -2.83 21.55 21.64
C THR A 96 -2.62 20.42 20.62
N VAL A 97 -1.68 19.50 20.91
CA VAL A 97 -1.51 18.28 20.13
C VAL A 97 -2.55 17.25 20.55
N VAL A 98 -3.28 16.72 19.57
CA VAL A 98 -4.28 15.66 19.77
C VAL A 98 -3.76 14.39 19.10
N ALA A 99 -3.52 13.33 19.87
CA ALA A 99 -2.94 12.09 19.35
C ALA A 99 -3.18 10.90 20.30
N THR A 100 -2.84 9.71 19.84
CA THR A 100 -2.85 8.50 20.68
C THR A 100 -1.69 8.50 21.69
N ALA A 101 -1.79 7.69 22.74
CA ALA A 101 -0.72 7.49 23.71
C ALA A 101 0.59 6.99 23.06
N ALA A 102 0.47 6.10 22.08
CA ALA A 102 1.61 5.58 21.32
C ALA A 102 2.30 6.68 20.49
N ALA A 103 1.53 7.56 19.85
CA ALA A 103 2.06 8.68 19.10
C ALA A 103 2.86 9.65 19.99
N PHE A 104 2.39 9.95 21.22
CA PHE A 104 3.16 10.78 22.15
C PHE A 104 4.49 10.15 22.57
N ASN A 105 4.55 8.82 22.71
CA ASN A 105 5.82 8.14 22.94
C ASN A 105 6.77 8.25 21.74
N MET A 106 6.24 8.19 20.51
CA MET A 106 7.02 8.40 19.29
C MET A 106 7.49 9.84 19.15
N MET A 107 6.66 10.84 19.46
CA MET A 107 7.05 12.26 19.48
C MET A 107 8.25 12.49 20.39
N LYS A 108 8.29 11.83 21.55
CA LYS A 108 9.43 11.90 22.46
C LYS A 108 10.70 11.33 21.83
N ASN A 109 10.59 10.27 21.02
CA ASN A 109 11.74 9.70 20.32
C ASN A 109 12.19 10.55 19.15
N PHE A 110 11.26 11.09 18.35
CA PHE A 110 11.57 11.92 17.17
C PHE A 110 12.02 13.34 17.55
N PHE A 111 11.35 13.97 18.52
CA PHE A 111 11.52 15.42 18.82
C PHE A 111 12.09 15.69 20.22
N GLY A 112 12.33 14.65 21.04
CA GLY A 112 12.75 14.83 22.43
C GLY A 112 11.68 15.44 23.36
N LYS A 113 10.44 15.60 22.85
CA LYS A 113 9.31 16.23 23.56
C LYS A 113 8.04 15.41 23.34
N ASP A 114 7.17 15.36 24.34
CA ASP A 114 5.84 14.72 24.29
C ASP A 114 4.70 15.73 24.56
N TYR A 115 5.03 17.03 24.57
CA TYR A 115 4.10 18.13 24.74
C TYR A 115 3.17 17.99 25.97
N ALA A 116 3.68 17.46 27.09
CA ALA A 116 2.89 17.13 28.28
C ALA A 116 2.04 18.29 28.83
N ASP A 117 2.47 19.53 28.62
CA ASP A 117 1.82 20.77 29.02
C ASP A 117 0.66 21.19 28.10
N ARG A 118 0.59 20.68 26.89
CA ARG A 118 -0.42 21.05 25.87
C ARG A 118 -0.70 19.88 24.91
N ARG A 119 -1.08 18.75 25.47
CA ARG A 119 -1.49 17.54 24.74
C ARG A 119 -2.86 17.07 25.17
N MET A 120 -3.62 16.55 24.22
CA MET A 120 -4.85 15.81 24.42
C MET A 120 -4.65 14.37 23.95
N MET A 121 -4.60 13.45 24.90
CA MET A 121 -4.49 12.03 24.58
C MET A 121 -5.89 11.47 24.32
N VAL A 122 -6.07 10.84 23.15
CA VAL A 122 -7.35 10.29 22.72
C VAL A 122 -7.26 8.77 22.53
N LYS A 123 -8.41 8.12 22.63
CA LYS A 123 -8.63 6.67 22.46
C LYS A 123 -9.89 6.42 21.62
N GLU A 124 -10.17 5.14 21.39
CA GLU A 124 -11.33 4.69 20.62
C GLU A 124 -12.64 5.37 21.07
N GLY A 125 -13.29 6.06 20.14
CA GLY A 125 -14.58 6.67 20.32
C GLY A 125 -14.58 8.02 21.08
N ASP A 126 -13.41 8.53 21.49
CA ASP A 126 -13.33 9.89 22.05
C ASP A 126 -13.70 10.92 20.99
N THR A 127 -14.27 12.06 21.42
CA THR A 127 -14.69 13.13 20.54
C THR A 127 -14.02 14.46 20.87
N LEU A 128 -13.93 15.34 19.87
CA LEU A 128 -13.46 16.72 20.00
C LEU A 128 -14.41 17.65 19.25
N SER A 129 -15.07 18.57 19.98
CA SER A 129 -15.89 19.61 19.37
C SER A 129 -15.03 20.83 18.98
N LEU A 130 -15.21 21.28 17.74
CA LEU A 130 -14.59 22.51 17.23
C LEU A 130 -15.60 23.70 17.21
N GLY A 131 -16.86 23.44 17.58
CA GLY A 131 -17.99 24.35 17.49
C GLY A 131 -19.11 23.71 16.66
N LYS A 132 -19.10 23.92 15.36
CA LYS A 132 -19.99 23.25 14.39
C LYS A 132 -19.54 21.80 14.11
N HIS A 133 -18.24 21.57 13.93
CA HIS A 133 -17.66 20.26 13.63
C HIS A 133 -17.41 19.45 14.89
N GLU A 134 -17.73 18.15 14.83
CA GLU A 134 -17.41 17.19 15.88
C GLU A 134 -16.58 16.05 15.31
N LEU A 135 -15.36 15.92 15.79
CA LEU A 135 -14.39 14.90 15.39
C LEU A 135 -14.50 13.70 16.31
N THR A 136 -14.62 12.50 15.74
CA THR A 136 -14.58 11.23 16.47
C THR A 136 -13.33 10.46 16.08
N PHE A 137 -12.55 9.98 17.06
CA PHE A 137 -11.32 9.26 16.85
C PHE A 137 -11.55 7.75 16.84
N VAL A 138 -11.07 7.08 15.79
CA VAL A 138 -11.17 5.63 15.61
C VAL A 138 -9.77 5.05 15.50
N MET A 139 -9.43 4.16 16.43
CA MET A 139 -8.09 3.57 16.46
C MET A 139 -7.90 2.57 15.32
N ALA A 140 -6.79 2.71 14.62
CA ALA A 140 -6.40 1.91 13.46
C ALA A 140 -4.97 1.32 13.63
N PRO A 141 -4.67 0.64 14.76
CA PRO A 141 -3.31 0.18 15.03
C PRO A 141 -2.82 -0.78 13.94
N MET A 142 -1.58 -0.62 13.51
CA MET A 142 -0.93 -1.35 12.43
C MET A 142 -1.54 -1.12 11.04
N VAL A 143 -2.25 0.00 10.83
CA VAL A 143 -2.66 0.46 9.50
C VAL A 143 -1.98 1.80 9.20
N HIS A 144 -0.60 1.89 8.94
CA HIS A 144 0.24 0.66 8.99
C HIS A 144 1.19 0.63 10.20
N TRP A 145 1.27 1.67 11.04
CA TRP A 145 2.04 1.74 12.28
C TRP A 145 1.15 1.58 13.52
N PRO A 146 1.74 1.25 14.71
CA PRO A 146 0.94 0.90 15.91
C PRO A 146 0.16 2.05 16.51
N GLU A 147 0.54 3.30 16.27
CA GLU A 147 -0.08 4.51 16.84
C GLU A 147 -1.22 5.07 15.98
N VAL A 148 -1.40 4.56 14.77
CA VAL A 148 -2.33 5.13 13.78
C VAL A 148 -3.75 5.20 14.30
N MET A 149 -4.40 6.33 14.08
CA MET A 149 -5.83 6.53 14.21
C MET A 149 -6.38 7.20 12.95
N VAL A 150 -7.67 7.03 12.69
CA VAL A 150 -8.41 7.80 11.70
C VAL A 150 -9.40 8.69 12.40
N THR A 151 -9.79 9.79 11.77
CA THR A 151 -10.67 10.78 12.37
C THR A 151 -11.91 10.97 11.50
N TYR A 152 -13.11 10.85 12.10
CA TYR A 152 -14.37 11.09 11.41
C TYR A 152 -14.99 12.39 11.86
N ASP A 153 -15.22 13.31 10.92
CA ASP A 153 -16.04 14.49 11.12
C ASP A 153 -17.51 14.17 10.79
N SER A 154 -18.36 14.20 11.82
CA SER A 154 -19.77 13.86 11.67
C SER A 154 -20.59 14.95 10.99
N THR A 155 -20.10 16.19 10.93
CA THR A 155 -20.81 17.34 10.37
C THR A 155 -20.82 17.32 8.84
N ASP A 156 -19.64 17.24 8.24
CA ASP A 156 -19.49 17.17 6.78
C ASP A 156 -19.32 15.72 6.28
N LYS A 157 -19.39 14.72 7.20
CA LYS A 157 -19.28 13.28 6.92
C LYS A 157 -17.96 12.91 6.24
N VAL A 158 -16.88 13.51 6.72
CA VAL A 158 -15.51 13.34 6.19
C VAL A 158 -14.74 12.36 7.05
N LEU A 159 -14.14 11.36 6.41
CA LEU A 159 -13.16 10.48 7.03
C LEU A 159 -11.74 10.94 6.65
N PHE A 160 -10.97 11.41 7.62
CA PHE A 160 -9.52 11.57 7.50
C PHE A 160 -8.90 10.20 7.80
N SER A 161 -8.41 9.53 6.77
CA SER A 161 -8.15 8.09 6.80
C SER A 161 -6.71 7.70 7.06
N ALA A 162 -5.86 8.64 7.50
CA ALA A 162 -4.42 8.44 7.53
C ALA A 162 -3.93 7.90 6.17
N ASP A 163 -3.07 6.90 6.13
CA ASP A 163 -2.59 6.28 4.88
C ASP A 163 -3.64 5.40 4.19
N GLY A 164 -4.72 5.11 4.87
CA GLY A 164 -5.84 4.37 4.28
C GLY A 164 -6.39 5.09 3.04
N PHE A 165 -6.59 4.34 1.95
CA PHE A 165 -7.01 4.85 0.64
C PHE A 165 -5.99 5.76 -0.07
N GLY A 166 -4.75 5.79 0.43
CA GLY A 166 -3.63 6.46 -0.21
C GLY A 166 -3.15 5.77 -1.48
N LYS A 167 -2.37 6.48 -2.27
CA LYS A 167 -1.70 5.97 -3.47
C LYS A 167 -0.37 6.68 -3.70
N PHE A 168 0.52 6.07 -4.45
CA PHE A 168 1.68 6.76 -5.00
C PHE A 168 1.26 7.82 -6.03
N GLY A 169 2.14 8.80 -6.28
CA GLY A 169 1.97 9.85 -7.28
C GLY A 169 1.48 11.18 -6.72
N ALA A 170 1.98 12.26 -7.32
CA ALA A 170 1.57 13.63 -7.06
C ALA A 170 0.14 13.90 -7.57
N LEU A 171 -0.59 14.85 -6.95
CA LEU A 171 -2.01 15.11 -7.28
C LEU A 171 -2.22 15.81 -8.63
N ASP A 172 -1.19 16.42 -9.18
CA ASP A 172 -1.21 17.12 -10.47
C ASP A 172 -0.76 16.24 -11.64
N VAL A 173 -0.55 14.94 -11.40
CA VAL A 173 -0.29 13.93 -12.43
C VAL A 173 -1.51 13.05 -12.59
N GLU A 174 -2.02 12.93 -13.83
CA GLU A 174 -3.16 12.06 -14.11
C GLU A 174 -2.69 10.61 -14.28
N GLU A 175 -3.22 9.72 -13.44
CA GLU A 175 -2.94 8.29 -13.49
C GLU A 175 -4.08 7.46 -12.90
N ASP A 176 -4.11 6.14 -13.18
CA ASP A 176 -5.12 5.25 -12.63
C ASP A 176 -4.93 5.06 -11.12
N TRP A 177 -5.96 5.48 -10.35
CA TRP A 177 -5.94 5.36 -8.90
C TRP A 177 -5.72 3.92 -8.44
N ALA A 178 -6.42 2.95 -9.04
CA ALA A 178 -6.40 1.57 -8.57
C ALA A 178 -5.03 0.90 -8.75
N CYS A 179 -4.29 1.23 -9.80
CA CYS A 179 -2.95 0.72 -10.03
C CYS A 179 -2.00 1.16 -8.91
N GLU A 180 -1.86 2.47 -8.72
CA GLU A 180 -0.93 3.03 -7.76
C GLU A 180 -1.37 2.81 -6.30
N ALA A 181 -2.68 2.82 -6.02
CA ALA A 181 -3.20 2.50 -4.69
C ALA A 181 -3.01 1.03 -4.31
N ARG A 182 -3.12 0.10 -5.26
CA ARG A 182 -2.86 -1.33 -5.03
C ARG A 182 -1.39 -1.56 -4.74
N ARG A 183 -0.49 -0.95 -5.54
CA ARG A 183 0.96 -1.02 -5.33
C ARG A 183 1.35 -0.45 -3.97
N TYR A 184 0.79 0.72 -3.60
CA TYR A 184 0.94 1.34 -2.29
C TYR A 184 0.43 0.41 -1.17
N TYR A 185 -0.82 -0.06 -1.27
CA TYR A 185 -1.44 -0.92 -0.26
C TYR A 185 -0.66 -2.22 -0.05
N ILE A 186 -0.37 -2.97 -1.12
CA ILE A 186 0.33 -4.26 -1.02
C ILE A 186 1.75 -4.06 -0.50
N GLY A 187 2.45 -3.02 -0.95
CA GLY A 187 3.81 -2.71 -0.52
C GLY A 187 3.90 -2.41 0.97
N ILE A 188 3.05 -1.53 1.47
CA ILE A 188 3.18 -0.87 2.77
C ILE A 188 2.22 -1.48 3.81
N VAL A 189 0.96 -1.69 3.45
CA VAL A 189 -0.10 -2.13 4.38
C VAL A 189 -0.38 -3.64 4.29
N GLY A 190 -0.02 -4.29 3.19
CA GLY A 190 -0.48 -5.65 2.81
C GLY A 190 -0.27 -6.74 3.86
N LYS A 191 0.75 -6.63 4.71
CA LYS A 191 0.96 -7.54 5.85
C LYS A 191 -0.19 -7.53 6.86
N PHE A 192 -0.87 -6.41 7.01
CA PHE A 192 -1.81 -6.12 8.09
C PHE A 192 -3.28 -6.22 7.66
N GLY A 193 -3.61 -7.10 6.72
CA GLY A 193 -4.96 -7.27 6.19
C GLY A 193 -6.03 -7.46 7.26
N ALA A 194 -5.76 -8.23 8.32
CA ALA A 194 -6.72 -8.43 9.42
C ALA A 194 -7.03 -7.13 10.18
N GLN A 195 -6.05 -6.25 10.35
CA GLN A 195 -6.22 -4.94 10.98
C GLN A 195 -7.04 -3.99 10.09
N VAL A 196 -6.78 -4.01 8.78
CA VAL A 196 -7.59 -3.26 7.81
C VAL A 196 -9.04 -3.76 7.79
N GLN A 197 -9.29 -5.07 7.80
CA GLN A 197 -10.63 -5.65 7.92
C GLN A 197 -11.34 -5.20 9.19
N ALA A 198 -10.64 -5.13 10.32
CA ALA A 198 -11.19 -4.62 11.57
C ALA A 198 -11.56 -3.13 11.48
N LEU A 199 -10.72 -2.32 10.82
CA LEU A 199 -10.99 -0.90 10.57
C LEU A 199 -12.18 -0.71 9.64
N LEU A 200 -12.26 -1.44 8.53
CA LEU A 200 -13.40 -1.38 7.60
C LEU A 200 -14.72 -1.73 8.30
N LYS A 201 -14.69 -2.73 9.20
CA LYS A 201 -15.87 -3.10 10.00
C LYS A 201 -16.32 -1.97 10.95
N LYS A 202 -15.39 -1.25 11.58
CA LYS A 202 -15.70 -0.08 12.41
C LYS A 202 -16.30 1.05 11.55
N ALA A 203 -15.67 1.34 10.41
CA ALA A 203 -16.09 2.39 9.49
C ALA A 203 -17.44 2.13 8.83
N ALA A 204 -17.87 0.87 8.69
CA ALA A 204 -19.17 0.50 8.10
C ALA A 204 -20.39 1.07 8.87
N GLY A 205 -20.20 1.47 10.13
CA GLY A 205 -21.24 2.13 10.93
C GLY A 205 -21.31 3.66 10.75
N LEU A 206 -20.38 4.25 9.99
CA LEU A 206 -20.26 5.70 9.77
C LEU A 206 -20.87 6.09 8.42
N ASP A 207 -21.56 7.24 8.38
CA ASP A 207 -22.08 7.82 7.13
C ASP A 207 -20.99 8.64 6.44
N ILE A 208 -20.05 7.96 5.77
CA ILE A 208 -18.92 8.59 5.10
C ILE A 208 -19.31 9.02 3.69
N GLN A 209 -19.13 10.30 3.39
CA GLN A 209 -19.39 10.90 2.07
C GLN A 209 -18.09 11.36 1.37
N ILE A 210 -17.03 11.61 2.14
CA ILE A 210 -15.72 12.06 1.65
C ILE A 210 -14.63 11.30 2.40
N ILE A 211 -13.59 10.88 1.69
CA ILE A 211 -12.38 10.31 2.30
C ILE A 211 -11.20 11.22 1.97
N CYS A 212 -10.48 11.64 3.01
CA CYS A 212 -9.30 12.49 2.96
C CYS A 212 -8.07 11.69 3.40
N PRO A 213 -7.35 11.04 2.47
CA PRO A 213 -6.15 10.28 2.78
C PRO A 213 -4.93 11.19 2.97
N LEU A 214 -3.86 10.67 3.56
CA LEU A 214 -2.57 11.38 3.69
C LEU A 214 -1.75 11.35 2.39
N HIS A 215 -2.08 10.45 1.44
CA HIS A 215 -1.53 10.42 0.09
C HIS A 215 -2.63 10.29 -0.95
N GLY A 216 -2.43 10.84 -2.15
CA GLY A 216 -3.39 10.72 -3.24
C GLY A 216 -4.60 11.65 -3.13
N PRO A 217 -5.60 11.52 -4.02
CA PRO A 217 -6.70 12.46 -4.12
C PRO A 217 -7.73 12.30 -2.99
N VAL A 218 -8.43 13.39 -2.70
CA VAL A 218 -9.67 13.35 -1.91
C VAL A 218 -10.74 12.60 -2.69
N LEU A 219 -11.35 11.59 -2.07
CA LEU A 219 -12.36 10.75 -2.71
C LEU A 219 -13.75 11.22 -2.31
N THR A 220 -14.55 11.64 -3.29
CA THR A 220 -15.88 12.23 -3.09
C THR A 220 -17.01 11.47 -3.80
N GLU A 221 -16.66 10.58 -4.72
CA GLU A 221 -17.61 9.82 -5.53
C GLU A 221 -17.24 8.34 -5.53
N ASN A 222 -18.22 7.47 -5.78
CA ASN A 222 -18.01 6.03 -5.90
C ASN A 222 -17.24 5.39 -4.72
N LEU A 223 -17.43 5.88 -3.49
CA LEU A 223 -16.68 5.38 -2.32
C LEU A 223 -16.81 3.86 -2.14
N GLY A 224 -17.93 3.28 -2.54
CA GLY A 224 -18.12 1.82 -2.53
C GLY A 224 -17.12 1.05 -3.39
N TYR A 225 -16.63 1.63 -4.47
CA TYR A 225 -15.58 1.05 -5.31
C TYR A 225 -14.24 0.97 -4.55
N TYR A 226 -13.80 2.06 -3.95
CA TYR A 226 -12.55 2.13 -3.21
C TYR A 226 -12.56 1.23 -1.97
N ILE A 227 -13.67 1.25 -1.22
CA ILE A 227 -13.90 0.39 -0.05
C ILE A 227 -13.91 -1.08 -0.47
N GLY A 228 -14.54 -1.42 -1.59
CA GLY A 228 -14.59 -2.78 -2.13
C GLY A 228 -13.21 -3.31 -2.54
N LEU A 229 -12.34 -2.46 -3.10
CA LEU A 229 -10.95 -2.82 -3.39
C LEU A 229 -10.16 -3.07 -2.10
N TYR A 230 -10.28 -2.20 -1.10
CA TYR A 230 -9.64 -2.39 0.20
C TYR A 230 -10.11 -3.66 0.91
N ASP A 231 -11.42 -3.99 0.82
CA ASP A 231 -11.96 -5.25 1.34
C ASP A 231 -11.35 -6.47 0.62
N THR A 232 -11.24 -6.40 -0.71
CA THR A 232 -10.62 -7.46 -1.53
C THR A 232 -9.14 -7.64 -1.16
N TRP A 233 -8.36 -6.56 -1.11
CA TRP A 233 -6.92 -6.63 -0.83
C TRP A 233 -6.65 -7.10 0.60
N SER A 234 -7.38 -6.58 1.58
CA SER A 234 -7.17 -6.89 3.00
C SER A 234 -7.69 -8.27 3.42
N SER A 235 -8.63 -8.83 2.68
CA SER A 235 -9.04 -10.25 2.83
C SER A 235 -8.17 -11.22 2.01
N TYR A 236 -7.17 -10.70 1.29
CA TYR A 236 -6.34 -11.47 0.35
C TYR A 236 -7.17 -12.16 -0.74
N GLY A 237 -8.26 -11.51 -1.13
CA GLY A 237 -9.13 -11.93 -2.22
C GLY A 237 -8.46 -11.82 -3.59
N VAL A 238 -9.05 -12.44 -4.59
CA VAL A 238 -8.64 -12.28 -5.99
C VAL A 238 -9.37 -11.07 -6.58
N GLU A 239 -8.61 -10.10 -7.06
CA GLU A 239 -9.20 -8.92 -7.71
C GLU A 239 -9.51 -9.18 -9.19
N THR A 240 -8.59 -9.86 -9.87
CA THR A 240 -8.69 -10.12 -11.31
C THR A 240 -8.47 -11.60 -11.61
N ASP A 241 -9.38 -12.22 -12.34
CA ASP A 241 -9.15 -13.56 -12.85
C ASP A 241 -8.07 -13.53 -13.93
N GLY A 242 -7.06 -14.37 -13.75
CA GLY A 242 -5.91 -14.44 -14.65
C GLY A 242 -4.70 -15.11 -14.02
N VAL A 243 -3.62 -15.10 -14.78
CA VAL A 243 -2.34 -15.71 -14.42
C VAL A 243 -1.22 -14.69 -14.54
N VAL A 244 -0.42 -14.57 -13.49
CA VAL A 244 0.86 -13.86 -13.57
C VAL A 244 2.02 -14.86 -13.64
N ILE A 245 2.95 -14.63 -14.54
CA ILE A 245 4.17 -15.43 -14.72
C ILE A 245 5.35 -14.55 -14.30
N ALA A 246 5.95 -14.85 -13.15
CA ALA A 246 7.15 -14.21 -12.68
C ALA A 246 8.35 -15.11 -12.99
N TYR A 247 9.33 -14.59 -13.74
CA TYR A 247 10.46 -15.41 -14.14
C TYR A 247 11.82 -14.73 -13.95
N THR A 248 12.84 -15.57 -13.84
CA THR A 248 14.24 -15.19 -14.03
C THR A 248 14.90 -16.12 -15.04
N SER A 249 15.80 -15.60 -15.85
CA SER A 249 16.50 -16.39 -16.88
C SER A 249 17.94 -15.91 -17.06
N VAL A 250 18.89 -16.84 -17.07
CA VAL A 250 20.32 -16.53 -17.23
C VAL A 250 20.68 -16.45 -18.72
N TYR A 251 20.35 -17.50 -19.51
CA TYR A 251 20.71 -17.61 -20.93
C TYR A 251 19.51 -17.66 -21.88
N GLY A 252 18.31 -17.32 -21.41
CA GLY A 252 17.10 -17.20 -22.24
C GLY A 252 16.18 -18.41 -22.22
N HIS A 253 16.61 -19.62 -21.87
CA HIS A 253 15.76 -20.83 -21.98
C HIS A 253 14.59 -20.85 -20.99
N THR A 254 14.78 -20.31 -19.77
CA THR A 254 13.66 -20.17 -18.83
C THR A 254 12.67 -19.09 -19.28
N LYS A 255 13.17 -18.00 -19.86
CA LYS A 255 12.37 -16.96 -20.50
C LYS A 255 11.52 -17.55 -21.63
N GLU A 256 12.13 -18.34 -22.53
CA GLU A 256 11.44 -19.00 -23.63
C GLU A 256 10.28 -19.86 -23.13
N ALA A 257 10.48 -20.63 -22.05
CA ALA A 257 9.42 -21.43 -21.42
C ALA A 257 8.31 -20.57 -20.84
N ALA A 258 8.63 -19.47 -20.16
CA ALA A 258 7.66 -18.54 -19.59
C ALA A 258 6.81 -17.87 -20.68
N GLU A 259 7.44 -17.41 -21.76
CA GLU A 259 6.76 -16.80 -22.91
C GLU A 259 5.89 -17.80 -23.67
N LEU A 260 6.35 -19.04 -23.82
CA LEU A 260 5.57 -20.12 -24.44
C LEU A 260 4.33 -20.44 -23.59
N LEU A 261 4.47 -20.53 -22.25
CA LEU A 261 3.33 -20.75 -21.37
C LEU A 261 2.33 -19.59 -21.48
N ALA A 262 2.79 -18.34 -21.48
CA ALA A 262 1.93 -17.17 -21.64
C ALA A 262 1.11 -17.22 -22.95
N LYS A 263 1.78 -17.56 -24.04
CA LYS A 263 1.12 -17.75 -25.34
C LYS A 263 0.03 -18.84 -25.26
N LYS A 264 0.36 -20.00 -24.68
CA LYS A 264 -0.61 -21.11 -24.55
C LYS A 264 -1.80 -20.77 -23.67
N LEU A 265 -1.58 -20.07 -22.54
CA LEU A 265 -2.66 -19.57 -21.69
C LEU A 265 -3.61 -18.64 -22.46
N THR A 266 -3.06 -17.72 -23.24
CA THR A 266 -3.84 -16.81 -24.08
C THR A 266 -4.62 -17.58 -25.17
N GLU A 267 -3.99 -18.52 -25.84
CA GLU A 267 -4.63 -19.38 -26.87
C GLU A 267 -5.76 -20.24 -26.27
N LYS A 268 -5.65 -20.66 -25.02
CA LYS A 268 -6.68 -21.40 -24.27
C LYS A 268 -7.77 -20.52 -23.66
N GLY A 269 -7.70 -19.18 -23.85
CA GLY A 269 -8.73 -18.25 -23.42
C GLY A 269 -8.61 -17.77 -21.98
N CYS A 270 -7.42 -17.83 -21.37
CA CYS A 270 -7.19 -17.22 -20.05
C CYS A 270 -7.48 -15.71 -20.13
N PRO A 271 -8.32 -15.15 -19.23
CA PRO A 271 -8.83 -13.78 -19.35
C PRO A 271 -7.73 -12.70 -19.32
N LYS A 272 -6.70 -12.93 -18.50
CA LYS A 272 -5.53 -12.06 -18.36
C LYS A 272 -4.28 -12.88 -18.14
N VAL A 273 -3.19 -12.50 -18.81
CA VAL A 273 -1.86 -13.08 -18.60
C VAL A 273 -0.86 -11.93 -18.49
N ALA A 274 -0.21 -11.81 -17.34
CA ALA A 274 0.88 -10.86 -17.11
C ALA A 274 2.21 -11.63 -17.03
N VAL A 275 3.30 -11.04 -17.53
CA VAL A 275 4.63 -11.67 -17.54
C VAL A 275 5.66 -10.69 -17.03
N ASN A 276 6.33 -11.03 -15.93
CA ASN A 276 7.31 -10.20 -15.25
C ASN A 276 8.71 -10.83 -15.28
N ASP A 277 9.67 -10.15 -15.93
CA ASP A 277 11.10 -10.47 -15.83
C ASP A 277 11.64 -9.81 -14.55
N LEU A 278 11.74 -10.58 -13.48
CA LEU A 278 12.12 -10.07 -12.15
C LEU A 278 13.53 -9.43 -12.09
N ALA A 279 14.35 -9.64 -13.08
CA ALA A 279 15.66 -8.99 -13.16
C ALA A 279 15.59 -7.60 -13.86
N ARG A 280 14.44 -7.21 -14.41
CA ARG A 280 14.29 -6.01 -15.25
C ARG A 280 13.06 -5.18 -14.95
N CYS A 281 12.02 -5.77 -14.37
CA CYS A 281 10.83 -5.02 -13.94
C CYS A 281 11.05 -4.35 -12.58
N ASP A 282 10.18 -3.41 -12.22
CA ASP A 282 10.04 -3.00 -10.85
C ASP A 282 9.51 -4.18 -10.01
N MET A 283 10.22 -4.52 -8.96
CA MET A 283 9.87 -5.63 -8.07
C MET A 283 8.51 -5.39 -7.39
N ALA A 284 8.19 -4.15 -7.05
CA ALA A 284 6.92 -3.80 -6.41
C ALA A 284 5.72 -4.05 -7.34
N GLU A 285 5.86 -3.79 -8.64
CA GLU A 285 4.86 -4.11 -9.66
C GLU A 285 4.63 -5.62 -9.78
N ALA A 286 5.72 -6.40 -9.80
CA ALA A 286 5.59 -7.86 -9.85
C ALA A 286 4.93 -8.44 -8.60
N VAL A 287 5.21 -7.86 -7.43
CA VAL A 287 4.58 -8.24 -6.15
C VAL A 287 3.09 -7.90 -6.16
N GLU A 288 2.74 -6.69 -6.60
CA GLU A 288 1.35 -6.24 -6.74
C GLU A 288 0.56 -7.16 -7.66
N ASP A 289 1.10 -7.49 -8.83
CA ASP A 289 0.49 -8.43 -9.77
C ASP A 289 0.22 -9.80 -9.13
N ALA A 290 1.15 -10.33 -8.33
CA ALA A 290 0.95 -11.62 -7.66
C ALA A 290 -0.23 -11.60 -6.68
N PHE A 291 -0.47 -10.47 -5.99
CA PHE A 291 -1.63 -10.31 -5.11
C PHE A 291 -2.92 -10.02 -5.88
N ARG A 292 -2.85 -9.38 -7.03
CA ARG A 292 -3.98 -9.02 -7.87
C ARG A 292 -4.64 -10.23 -8.50
N TYR A 293 -3.82 -11.14 -9.07
CA TYR A 293 -4.31 -12.28 -9.85
C TYR A 293 -4.52 -13.53 -9.00
N GLY A 294 -5.41 -14.41 -9.46
CA GLY A 294 -5.74 -15.67 -8.77
C GLY A 294 -4.65 -16.75 -8.88
N LYS A 295 -3.82 -16.68 -9.91
CA LYS A 295 -2.85 -17.72 -10.24
C LYS A 295 -1.47 -17.12 -10.51
N LEU A 296 -0.43 -17.72 -9.91
CA LEU A 296 0.96 -17.31 -10.01
C LEU A 296 1.81 -18.45 -10.57
N VAL A 297 2.61 -18.18 -11.59
CA VAL A 297 3.64 -19.12 -12.07
C VAL A 297 5.01 -18.55 -11.72
N LEU A 298 5.83 -19.37 -11.06
CA LEU A 298 7.21 -19.06 -10.72
C LEU A 298 8.14 -19.86 -11.62
N ALA A 299 8.93 -19.17 -12.44
CA ALA A 299 9.85 -19.79 -13.40
C ALA A 299 11.28 -19.34 -13.16
N THR A 300 12.16 -20.25 -12.73
CA THR A 300 13.55 -19.90 -12.43
C THR A 300 14.51 -21.05 -12.68
N THR A 301 15.79 -20.71 -12.69
CA THR A 301 16.89 -21.68 -12.81
C THR A 301 17.45 -22.05 -11.43
N THR A 302 17.90 -23.28 -11.30
CA THR A 302 18.77 -23.69 -10.19
C THR A 302 20.11 -22.94 -10.29
N TYR A 303 20.49 -22.26 -9.22
CA TYR A 303 21.69 -21.44 -9.17
C TYR A 303 22.38 -21.63 -7.82
N ASN A 304 23.67 -21.99 -7.84
CA ASN A 304 24.46 -22.27 -6.63
C ASN A 304 23.80 -23.29 -5.66
N GLY A 305 23.11 -24.30 -6.17
CA GLY A 305 22.38 -25.27 -5.35
C GLY A 305 21.09 -24.73 -4.74
N ASP A 306 20.64 -23.58 -5.19
CA ASP A 306 19.47 -22.84 -4.73
C ASP A 306 18.71 -22.25 -5.92
N ILE A 307 17.94 -21.18 -5.77
CA ILE A 307 17.26 -20.44 -6.83
C ILE A 307 17.98 -19.13 -7.15
N PHE A 308 17.70 -18.55 -8.32
CA PHE A 308 18.28 -17.28 -8.73
C PHE A 308 17.85 -16.14 -7.76
N PRO A 309 18.77 -15.20 -7.39
CA PRO A 309 18.54 -14.23 -6.32
C PRO A 309 17.25 -13.41 -6.44
N PHE A 310 16.93 -12.86 -7.61
CA PHE A 310 15.72 -12.05 -7.79
C PHE A 310 14.42 -12.86 -7.57
N MET A 311 14.39 -14.16 -7.87
CA MET A 311 13.28 -15.02 -7.55
C MET A 311 13.13 -15.23 -6.04
N ARG A 312 14.25 -15.37 -5.32
CA ARG A 312 14.24 -15.48 -3.86
C ARG A 312 13.71 -14.21 -3.22
N GLU A 313 14.18 -13.06 -3.67
CA GLU A 313 13.73 -11.76 -3.20
C GLU A 313 12.23 -11.57 -3.43
N PHE A 314 11.75 -11.88 -4.63
CA PHE A 314 10.32 -11.84 -4.96
C PHE A 314 9.47 -12.71 -4.01
N ILE A 315 9.87 -13.97 -3.79
CA ILE A 315 9.13 -14.86 -2.88
C ILE A 315 9.18 -14.36 -1.44
N ASN A 316 10.29 -13.78 -0.98
CA ASN A 316 10.38 -13.16 0.34
C ASN A 316 9.39 -12.01 0.47
N HIS A 317 9.32 -11.12 -0.50
CA HIS A 317 8.33 -10.02 -0.51
C HIS A 317 6.90 -10.52 -0.44
N LEU A 318 6.58 -11.64 -1.12
CA LEU A 318 5.25 -12.24 -1.04
C LEU A 318 4.95 -12.79 0.36
N THR A 319 5.87 -13.58 0.91
CA THR A 319 5.66 -14.27 2.20
C THR A 319 5.64 -13.31 3.38
N GLU A 320 6.44 -12.24 3.35
CA GLU A 320 6.46 -11.17 4.35
C GLU A 320 5.12 -10.41 4.41
N ARG A 321 4.38 -10.37 3.31
CA ARG A 321 3.06 -9.71 3.16
C ARG A 321 1.88 -10.68 3.29
N ASN A 322 2.10 -11.87 3.88
CA ASN A 322 1.05 -12.88 4.09
C ASN A 322 0.38 -13.40 2.80
N PHE A 323 1.14 -13.56 1.72
CA PHE A 323 0.63 -14.10 0.45
C PHE A 323 -0.11 -15.42 0.66
N GLN A 324 -1.36 -15.47 0.21
CA GLN A 324 -2.26 -16.59 0.46
C GLN A 324 -3.42 -16.66 -0.54
N ASN A 325 -4.23 -17.72 -0.48
CA ASN A 325 -5.45 -17.91 -1.29
C ASN A 325 -5.17 -17.91 -2.80
N ARG A 326 -4.05 -18.51 -3.24
CA ARG A 326 -3.63 -18.52 -4.65
C ARG A 326 -3.26 -19.93 -5.13
N THR A 327 -3.37 -20.12 -6.46
CA THR A 327 -2.81 -21.30 -7.13
C THR A 327 -1.43 -20.98 -7.67
N ILE A 328 -0.46 -21.87 -7.44
CA ILE A 328 0.93 -21.67 -7.86
C ILE A 328 1.36 -22.77 -8.81
N GLY A 329 1.81 -22.39 -10.02
CA GLY A 329 2.50 -23.24 -10.97
C GLY A 329 4.02 -23.07 -10.89
N LEU A 330 4.79 -24.13 -11.14
CA LEU A 330 6.23 -24.11 -11.05
C LEU A 330 6.91 -24.52 -12.36
N ILE A 331 7.89 -23.74 -12.78
CA ILE A 331 8.81 -24.07 -13.88
C ILE A 331 10.24 -23.99 -13.33
N GLU A 332 10.97 -25.10 -13.39
CA GLU A 332 12.36 -25.13 -13.00
C GLU A 332 13.28 -25.43 -14.18
N ASN A 333 14.48 -24.86 -14.16
CA ASN A 333 15.54 -25.19 -15.12
C ASN A 333 16.83 -25.57 -14.40
N GLY A 334 17.48 -26.62 -14.86
CA GLY A 334 18.77 -27.05 -14.33
C GLY A 334 19.38 -28.14 -15.18
N ALA A 335 20.58 -27.92 -15.72
CA ALA A 335 21.19 -28.84 -16.67
C ALA A 335 21.60 -30.19 -16.04
N TRP A 336 21.93 -30.23 -14.75
CA TRP A 336 22.41 -31.45 -14.08
C TRP A 336 21.59 -31.86 -12.83
N VAL A 337 21.33 -30.93 -11.88
CA VAL A 337 20.55 -31.23 -10.66
C VAL A 337 19.50 -30.11 -10.49
N PRO A 338 18.35 -30.21 -11.16
CA PRO A 338 17.28 -29.23 -10.98
C PRO A 338 16.72 -29.32 -9.54
N MET A 339 16.71 -28.21 -8.83
CA MET A 339 16.22 -28.10 -7.44
C MET A 339 15.29 -26.91 -7.22
N ALA A 340 15.14 -26.04 -8.22
CA ALA A 340 14.47 -24.76 -8.05
C ALA A 340 13.01 -24.92 -7.62
N ALA A 341 12.27 -25.87 -8.18
CA ALA A 341 10.88 -26.11 -7.80
C ALA A 341 10.74 -26.53 -6.33
N LYS A 342 11.62 -27.40 -5.84
CA LYS A 342 11.63 -27.81 -4.43
C LYS A 342 11.91 -26.63 -3.51
N VAL A 343 12.91 -25.80 -3.86
CA VAL A 343 13.26 -24.62 -3.05
C VAL A 343 12.12 -23.63 -3.04
N MET A 344 11.56 -23.25 -4.20
CA MET A 344 10.44 -22.32 -4.30
C MET A 344 9.25 -22.79 -3.47
N LYS A 345 8.86 -24.08 -3.61
CA LYS A 345 7.76 -24.65 -2.84
C LYS A 345 8.01 -24.60 -1.34
N GLY A 346 9.23 -24.90 -0.90
CA GLY A 346 9.63 -24.85 0.51
C GLY A 346 9.55 -23.44 1.12
N MET A 347 9.78 -22.40 0.33
CA MET A 347 9.69 -21.01 0.81
C MET A 347 8.25 -20.60 1.20
N PHE A 348 7.23 -21.29 0.73
CA PHE A 348 5.82 -21.05 1.05
C PHE A 348 5.26 -21.97 2.15
N GLU A 349 6.10 -22.74 2.86
CA GLU A 349 5.63 -23.74 3.85
C GLU A 349 4.74 -23.16 4.96
N ASN A 350 4.93 -21.86 5.29
CA ASN A 350 4.14 -21.14 6.30
C ASN A 350 2.99 -20.32 5.70
N SER A 351 2.84 -20.27 4.40
CA SER A 351 1.76 -19.55 3.73
C SER A 351 0.45 -20.33 3.78
N LYS A 352 -0.67 -19.64 3.85
CA LYS A 352 -1.99 -20.26 4.04
C LYS A 352 -2.72 -20.43 2.70
N ASN A 353 -3.49 -21.50 2.59
CA ASN A 353 -4.44 -21.72 1.48
C ASN A 353 -3.79 -21.55 0.09
N LEU A 354 -2.55 -22.04 -0.07
CA LEU A 354 -1.91 -22.13 -1.37
C LEU A 354 -2.14 -23.52 -1.97
N THR A 355 -2.52 -23.56 -3.24
CA THR A 355 -2.64 -24.79 -4.02
C THR A 355 -1.53 -24.81 -5.06
N PHE A 356 -0.71 -25.85 -5.08
CA PHE A 356 0.26 -26.04 -6.15
C PHE A 356 -0.35 -26.90 -7.24
N THR A 357 -0.09 -26.56 -8.51
CA THR A 357 -0.48 -27.41 -9.65
C THR A 357 0.16 -28.80 -9.54
N ASP A 358 -0.52 -29.82 -10.07
CA ASP A 358 0.03 -31.18 -10.11
C ASP A 358 1.24 -31.25 -11.03
N THR A 359 1.20 -30.50 -12.15
CA THR A 359 2.30 -30.41 -13.11
C THR A 359 3.35 -29.40 -12.67
N THR A 360 4.59 -29.86 -12.53
CA THR A 360 5.79 -29.03 -12.47
C THR A 360 6.56 -29.17 -13.77
N VAL A 361 6.84 -28.05 -14.45
CA VAL A 361 7.63 -28.07 -15.68
C VAL A 361 9.11 -28.16 -15.32
N GLN A 362 9.77 -29.22 -15.80
CA GLN A 362 11.21 -29.41 -15.62
C GLN A 362 11.96 -29.25 -16.95
N ILE A 363 12.80 -28.22 -17.01
CA ILE A 363 13.67 -27.97 -18.16
C ILE A 363 15.09 -28.43 -17.82
N LYS A 364 15.72 -29.17 -18.73
CA LYS A 364 17.10 -29.60 -18.61
C LYS A 364 17.96 -28.84 -19.63
N ALA A 365 18.31 -27.60 -19.27
CA ALA A 365 18.95 -26.58 -20.07
C ALA A 365 18.00 -25.93 -21.11
N ALA A 366 17.67 -26.61 -22.20
CA ALA A 366 16.77 -26.13 -23.26
C ALA A 366 15.44 -26.89 -23.26
N LEU A 367 14.43 -26.33 -23.89
CA LEU A 367 13.13 -26.99 -24.12
C LEU A 367 13.31 -28.25 -24.96
N ASN A 368 12.53 -29.27 -24.63
CA ASN A 368 12.45 -30.56 -25.36
C ASN A 368 11.03 -31.08 -25.32
N ASP A 369 10.74 -32.18 -26.02
CA ASP A 369 9.39 -32.73 -26.15
C ASP A 369 8.69 -32.98 -24.80
N ALA A 370 9.45 -33.42 -23.79
CA ALA A 370 8.89 -33.66 -22.45
C ALA A 370 8.52 -32.35 -21.75
N SER A 371 9.37 -31.33 -21.77
CA SER A 371 9.07 -30.03 -21.19
C SER A 371 7.97 -29.29 -21.94
N LEU A 372 7.89 -29.44 -23.26
CA LEU A 372 6.80 -28.88 -24.08
C LEU A 372 5.45 -29.50 -23.68
N ALA A 373 5.38 -30.83 -23.51
CA ALA A 373 4.18 -31.52 -23.03
C ALA A 373 3.79 -31.08 -21.60
N GLN A 374 4.77 -30.86 -20.72
CA GLN A 374 4.50 -30.35 -19.37
C GLN A 374 3.96 -28.92 -19.39
N ILE A 375 4.47 -28.04 -20.28
CA ILE A 375 3.94 -26.67 -20.45
C ILE A 375 2.47 -26.71 -20.91
N ASP A 376 2.11 -27.61 -21.83
CA ASP A 376 0.74 -27.79 -22.24
C ASP A 376 -0.16 -28.25 -21.09
N ALA A 377 0.29 -29.23 -20.31
CA ALA A 377 -0.45 -29.72 -19.15
C ALA A 377 -0.61 -28.64 -18.06
N LEU A 378 0.46 -27.88 -17.77
CA LEU A 378 0.39 -26.76 -16.82
C LEU A 378 -0.60 -25.68 -17.29
N ALA A 379 -0.60 -25.34 -18.59
CA ALA A 379 -1.58 -24.41 -19.15
C ALA A 379 -3.03 -24.92 -18.99
N ASP A 380 -3.27 -26.22 -19.20
CA ASP A 380 -4.59 -26.83 -18.99
C ASP A 380 -5.04 -26.78 -17.52
N GLU A 381 -4.14 -26.96 -16.57
CA GLU A 381 -4.44 -26.84 -15.14
C GLU A 381 -4.77 -25.40 -14.74
N LEU A 382 -4.03 -24.43 -15.27
CA LEU A 382 -4.20 -23.01 -14.95
C LEU A 382 -5.42 -22.37 -15.65
N CYS A 383 -5.96 -22.97 -16.71
CA CYS A 383 -7.17 -22.51 -17.39
C CYS A 383 -8.48 -23.07 -16.82
N LYS A 384 -8.40 -23.95 -15.83
CA LYS A 384 -9.58 -24.48 -15.10
C LYS A 384 -10.01 -23.49 -14.02
#